data_e3a8287f5515594d21525d05852563d0
#
_entry.id   e3a8287f5515594d21525d05852563d0
#
_cell.length_a   1.000
_cell.length_b   1.000
_cell.length_c   1.000
_cell.angle_alpha   90.00
_cell.angle_beta   90.00
_cell.angle_gamma   90.00
#
_symmetry.space_group_name_H-M   'P 1'
#
loop_
_entity.id
_entity.type
_entity.pdbx_description
1 polymer ?
#
loop_
_entity_poly.entity_id
_entity_poly.type
_entity_poly.pdbx_seq_one_letter_code
_entity_poly.pdbx_strand_id
1 'polypeptide(L)'
;MKYDLEQYLSQSVARLVGRIAKATIKNPKASLFMARYARRSAAAQKRKEAEDRGEHIPAFLIAGITTSCNLHCKGCYARANHSCADETPRKNAVLTTEEWNRIFGEAEELGIAFILLAGGEPFMRPEVLSAAGGHPGILFPVFTNGTLFTEKNTALLEEYPNLLPILSIEGDRRRTDERRGNGVYDRLTDTMALLKKKAVPFGCSVTVQRNNISEVLSEDFVGNLSQSGCGAVIYVEYVPAEGGTEDQALSEKERRLMDEDLAALREKFPEMIFLSFPGDEEAMGGCLASGRGFFHINAFGAAEPCPFSPYSDRNLKNHSLKEALNSPLFIRLRNSSLQEIPHNGGCALFGQEDQIRKILGEKV
;
A
#
# COMPACT_ATOMS: atom_id res chain seq x y z
N MET A 1 -10.52 -3.75 -23.61
CA MET A 1 -11.66 -4.15 -22.74
C MET A 1 -11.55 -3.29 -21.48
N LYS A 2 -12.57 -2.48 -21.14
CA LYS A 2 -12.52 -1.69 -19.89
C LYS A 2 -12.52 -2.70 -18.73
N TYR A 3 -11.43 -2.72 -18.01
CA TYR A 3 -11.22 -3.57 -16.85
C TYR A 3 -11.98 -2.97 -15.66
N ASP A 4 -12.89 -3.74 -15.08
CA ASP A 4 -13.60 -3.32 -13.86
C ASP A 4 -12.78 -3.76 -12.65
N LEU A 5 -12.00 -2.81 -12.10
CA LEU A 5 -11.10 -3.06 -10.97
C LEU A 5 -11.89 -3.47 -9.71
N GLU A 6 -13.07 -2.91 -9.43
CA GLU A 6 -13.90 -3.31 -8.29
C GLU A 6 -14.38 -4.75 -8.43
N GLN A 7 -14.83 -5.13 -9.63
CA GLN A 7 -15.26 -6.47 -9.92
C GLN A 7 -14.08 -7.47 -9.84
N TYR A 8 -12.90 -7.10 -10.39
CA TYR A 8 -11.69 -7.89 -10.28
C TYR A 8 -11.24 -8.08 -8.83
N LEU A 9 -11.18 -7.00 -8.04
CA LEU A 9 -10.80 -7.08 -6.63
C LEU A 9 -11.77 -7.95 -5.84
N SER A 10 -13.09 -7.77 -6.02
CA SER A 10 -14.12 -8.60 -5.38
C SER A 10 -13.95 -10.09 -5.72
N GLN A 11 -13.77 -10.41 -7.00
CA GLN A 11 -13.59 -11.80 -7.44
C GLN A 11 -12.24 -12.37 -6.98
N SER A 12 -11.19 -11.58 -6.98
CA SER A 12 -9.86 -12.00 -6.58
C SER A 12 -9.75 -12.20 -5.08
N VAL A 13 -10.37 -11.32 -4.28
CA VAL A 13 -10.51 -11.53 -2.84
C VAL A 13 -11.30 -12.81 -2.55
N ALA A 14 -12.40 -13.06 -3.25
CA ALA A 14 -13.18 -14.30 -3.09
C ALA A 14 -12.36 -15.56 -3.43
N ARG A 15 -11.52 -15.50 -4.48
CA ARG A 15 -10.60 -16.59 -4.85
C ARG A 15 -9.49 -16.79 -3.82
N LEU A 16 -8.89 -15.70 -3.32
CA LEU A 16 -7.90 -15.75 -2.25
C LEU A 16 -8.48 -16.37 -0.97
N VAL A 17 -9.71 -15.98 -0.61
CA VAL A 17 -10.47 -16.59 0.50
C VAL A 17 -10.65 -18.10 0.28
N GLY A 18 -10.98 -18.51 -0.94
CA GLY A 18 -11.11 -19.94 -1.29
C GLY A 18 -9.81 -20.73 -1.12
N ARG A 19 -8.65 -20.13 -1.45
CA ARG A 19 -7.32 -20.72 -1.23
C ARG A 19 -6.98 -20.83 0.25
N ILE A 20 -7.18 -19.75 1.00
CA ILE A 20 -6.94 -19.71 2.45
C ILE A 20 -7.89 -20.69 3.15
N ALA A 21 -9.13 -20.82 2.71
CA ALA A 21 -10.07 -21.81 3.23
C ALA A 21 -9.60 -23.26 3.03
N LYS A 22 -8.90 -23.57 1.93
CA LYS A 22 -8.25 -24.89 1.74
C LYS A 22 -7.05 -25.10 2.67
N ALA A 23 -6.44 -24.04 3.18
CA ALA A 23 -5.38 -24.07 4.19
C ALA A 23 -5.92 -24.07 5.64
N THR A 24 -7.24 -24.14 5.84
CA THR A 24 -7.98 -24.00 7.10
C THR A 24 -7.47 -24.87 8.24
N ILE A 25 -6.97 -26.08 7.92
CA ILE A 25 -6.45 -27.02 8.94
C ILE A 25 -5.22 -26.44 9.64
N LYS A 26 -4.40 -25.64 8.93
CA LYS A 26 -3.14 -25.07 9.47
C LYS A 26 -3.33 -23.71 10.13
N ASN A 27 -4.28 -22.90 9.66
CA ASN A 27 -4.56 -21.56 10.22
C ASN A 27 -6.07 -21.23 10.20
N PRO A 28 -6.85 -21.79 11.15
CA PRO A 28 -8.29 -21.59 11.18
C PRO A 28 -8.72 -20.15 11.44
N LYS A 29 -7.90 -19.36 12.17
CA LYS A 29 -8.20 -17.94 12.44
C LYS A 29 -8.16 -17.11 11.15
N ALA A 30 -7.11 -17.27 10.34
CA ALA A 30 -6.98 -16.56 9.07
C ALA A 30 -8.14 -16.95 8.11
N SER A 31 -8.47 -18.22 8.02
CA SER A 31 -9.56 -18.68 7.17
C SER A 31 -10.91 -18.12 7.61
N LEU A 32 -11.18 -18.10 8.92
CA LEU A 32 -12.41 -17.54 9.47
C LEU A 32 -12.49 -16.02 9.25
N PHE A 33 -11.37 -15.32 9.47
CA PHE A 33 -11.29 -13.89 9.21
C PHE A 33 -11.58 -13.57 7.74
N MET A 34 -10.88 -14.20 6.81
CA MET A 34 -11.06 -13.98 5.37
C MET A 34 -12.47 -14.31 4.90
N ALA A 35 -13.08 -15.40 5.40
CA ALA A 35 -14.47 -15.73 5.09
C ALA A 35 -15.47 -14.69 5.61
N ARG A 36 -15.22 -14.13 6.79
CA ARG A 36 -16.03 -13.03 7.34
C ARG A 36 -15.81 -11.74 6.55
N TYR A 37 -14.55 -11.41 6.24
CA TYR A 37 -14.20 -10.22 5.48
C TYR A 37 -14.83 -10.22 4.08
N ALA A 38 -14.76 -11.34 3.36
CA ALA A 38 -15.39 -11.47 2.04
C ALA A 38 -16.93 -11.34 2.06
N ARG A 39 -17.57 -11.65 3.17
CA ARG A 39 -19.02 -11.51 3.35
C ARG A 39 -19.43 -10.11 3.83
N ARG A 40 -18.48 -9.24 4.18
CA ARG A 40 -18.79 -7.90 4.67
C ARG A 40 -19.13 -6.95 3.54
N SER A 41 -20.43 -6.89 3.24
CA SER A 41 -21.03 -5.75 2.53
C SER A 41 -21.13 -4.49 3.42
N ALA A 42 -20.92 -4.61 4.76
CA ALA A 42 -21.17 -3.52 5.71
C ALA A 42 -20.30 -2.28 5.48
N ALA A 43 -19.01 -2.42 5.16
CA ALA A 43 -18.15 -1.28 4.87
C ALA A 43 -18.56 -0.57 3.57
N ALA A 44 -18.83 -1.34 2.51
CA ALA A 44 -19.35 -0.81 1.25
C ALA A 44 -20.72 -0.14 1.45
N GLN A 45 -21.60 -0.73 2.26
CA GLN A 45 -22.90 -0.16 2.59
C GLN A 45 -22.77 1.17 3.33
N LYS A 46 -21.90 1.29 4.32
CA LYS A 46 -21.63 2.53 5.02
C LYS A 46 -21.15 3.64 4.08
N ARG A 47 -20.21 3.31 3.16
CA ARG A 47 -19.73 4.28 2.16
C ARG A 47 -20.84 4.69 1.21
N LYS A 48 -21.67 3.76 0.74
CA LYS A 48 -22.82 4.06 -0.09
C LYS A 48 -23.82 4.99 0.61
N GLU A 49 -24.13 4.73 1.88
CA GLU A 49 -25.00 5.60 2.68
C GLU A 49 -24.39 6.98 2.91
N ALA A 50 -23.05 7.09 3.02
CA ALA A 50 -22.36 8.38 3.07
C ALA A 50 -22.46 9.11 1.72
N GLU A 51 -22.24 8.43 0.61
CA GLU A 51 -22.37 8.97 -0.76
C GLU A 51 -23.79 9.49 -1.03
N ASP A 52 -24.81 8.74 -0.61
CA ASP A 52 -26.23 9.15 -0.71
C ASP A 52 -26.51 10.44 0.08
N ARG A 53 -25.69 10.78 1.09
CA ARG A 53 -25.74 12.05 1.83
C ARG A 53 -24.83 13.14 1.26
N GLY A 54 -24.15 12.87 0.14
CA GLY A 54 -23.16 13.78 -0.46
C GLY A 54 -21.79 13.79 0.26
N GLU A 55 -21.51 12.76 1.05
CA GLU A 55 -20.24 12.58 1.77
C GLU A 55 -19.41 11.49 1.09
N HIS A 56 -18.36 11.88 0.42
CA HIS A 56 -17.46 10.91 -0.21
C HIS A 56 -16.46 10.31 0.78
N ILE A 57 -16.50 8.99 0.97
CA ILE A 57 -15.56 8.24 1.81
C ILE A 57 -14.74 7.28 0.95
N PRO A 58 -13.41 7.41 0.91
CA PRO A 58 -12.55 6.53 0.11
C PRO A 58 -12.59 5.08 0.62
N ALA A 59 -12.33 4.14 -0.29
CA ALA A 59 -12.33 2.73 0.05
C ALA A 59 -11.13 2.33 0.92
N PHE A 60 -10.01 3.05 0.81
CA PHE A 60 -8.78 2.73 1.54
C PHE A 60 -7.97 3.96 1.95
N LEU A 61 -6.98 3.74 2.80
CA LEU A 61 -5.98 4.70 3.22
C LEU A 61 -4.57 4.11 3.07
N ILE A 62 -3.58 5.01 3.04
CA ILE A 62 -2.17 4.66 3.20
C ILE A 62 -1.68 5.32 4.50
N ALA A 63 -1.04 4.57 5.38
CA ALA A 63 -0.57 5.06 6.67
C ALA A 63 0.93 4.79 6.85
N GLY A 64 1.73 5.85 6.86
CA GLY A 64 3.14 5.80 7.20
C GLY A 64 3.31 5.81 8.72
N ILE A 65 3.27 4.63 9.36
CA ILE A 65 3.19 4.52 10.83
C ILE A 65 4.51 4.80 11.56
N THR A 66 5.63 4.90 10.84
CA THR A 66 6.96 5.13 11.41
C THR A 66 7.87 5.86 10.45
N THR A 67 8.80 6.64 11.00
CA THR A 67 9.91 7.26 10.24
C THR A 67 11.19 6.41 10.28
N SER A 68 11.25 5.38 11.13
CA SER A 68 12.44 4.55 11.31
C SER A 68 12.45 3.36 10.36
N CYS A 69 13.60 3.07 9.77
CA CYS A 69 13.82 1.89 8.92
C CYS A 69 15.21 1.32 9.17
N ASN A 70 15.31 0.01 9.20
CA ASN A 70 16.58 -0.71 9.34
C ASN A 70 17.32 -0.94 8.01
N LEU A 71 16.79 -0.44 6.88
CA LEU A 71 17.43 -0.50 5.55
C LEU A 71 17.55 0.88 4.92
N HIS A 72 18.50 1.00 3.97
CA HIS A 72 18.79 2.20 3.18
C HIS A 72 18.66 1.88 1.69
N CYS A 73 17.44 1.56 1.25
CA CYS A 73 17.19 1.15 -0.13
C CYS A 73 17.46 2.30 -1.10
N LYS A 74 18.11 2.01 -2.24
CA LYS A 74 18.33 2.98 -3.33
C LYS A 74 16.97 3.44 -3.91
N GLY A 75 16.82 4.75 -4.12
CA GLY A 75 15.60 5.32 -4.67
C GLY A 75 14.39 5.15 -3.74
N CYS A 76 14.58 5.16 -2.43
CA CYS A 76 13.49 5.09 -1.46
C CYS A 76 12.76 6.43 -1.39
N TYR A 77 11.50 6.48 -1.82
CA TYR A 77 10.69 7.70 -1.81
C TYR A 77 10.53 8.28 -0.39
N ALA A 78 10.43 7.41 0.63
CA ALA A 78 10.23 7.86 2.00
C ALA A 78 11.47 8.57 2.56
N ARG A 79 12.67 8.23 2.07
CA ARG A 79 13.91 8.96 2.37
C ARG A 79 14.03 10.24 1.55
N ALA A 80 13.71 10.16 0.25
CA ALA A 80 13.77 11.32 -0.64
C ALA A 80 12.84 12.46 -0.19
N ASN A 81 11.64 12.15 0.30
CA ASN A 81 10.68 13.13 0.81
C ASN A 81 10.77 13.38 2.33
N HIS A 82 11.84 12.89 2.99
CA HIS A 82 12.11 13.06 4.42
C HIS A 82 11.05 12.47 5.37
N SER A 83 10.18 11.59 4.89
CA SER A 83 9.21 10.87 5.74
C SER A 83 9.85 9.66 6.46
N CYS A 84 11.06 9.26 6.05
CA CYS A 84 11.91 8.29 6.74
C CYS A 84 13.29 8.91 6.96
N ALA A 85 13.76 8.95 8.19
CA ALA A 85 15.05 9.54 8.59
C ALA A 85 15.85 8.62 9.49
N ASP A 86 17.19 8.80 9.51
CA ASP A 86 18.08 8.03 10.38
C ASP A 86 18.06 8.59 11.82
N GLU A 87 17.71 9.85 11.98
CA GLU A 87 17.58 10.47 13.29
C GLU A 87 16.26 10.05 13.94
N THR A 88 16.33 9.64 15.20
CA THR A 88 15.13 9.37 16.00
C THR A 88 14.32 10.66 16.15
N PRO A 89 13.09 10.75 15.66
CA PRO A 89 12.28 11.94 15.82
C PRO A 89 12.10 12.26 17.32
N ARG A 90 11.93 13.53 17.64
CA ARG A 90 11.58 13.93 19.00
C ARG A 90 10.35 13.12 19.45
N LYS A 91 10.41 12.53 20.66
CA LYS A 91 9.43 11.56 21.16
C LYS A 91 7.95 11.97 20.99
N ASN A 92 7.67 13.27 20.96
CA ASN A 92 6.32 13.82 20.80
C ASN A 92 6.01 14.28 19.35
N ALA A 93 6.90 14.03 18.40
CA ALA A 93 6.69 14.47 17.03
C ALA A 93 5.79 13.49 16.24
N VAL A 94 5.98 12.19 16.43
CA VAL A 94 5.19 11.14 15.75
C VAL A 94 3.90 10.83 16.50
N LEU A 95 2.92 10.28 15.79
CA LEU A 95 1.67 9.78 16.39
C LEU A 95 1.97 8.65 17.38
N THR A 96 1.31 8.70 18.52
CA THR A 96 1.34 7.64 19.56
C THR A 96 0.51 6.43 19.11
N THR A 97 0.64 5.32 19.84
CA THR A 97 -0.17 4.13 19.57
C THR A 97 -1.66 4.41 19.81
N GLU A 98 -2.00 5.21 20.80
CA GLU A 98 -3.38 5.62 21.13
C GLU A 98 -3.98 6.50 20.03
N GLU A 99 -3.18 7.44 19.49
CA GLU A 99 -3.61 8.28 18.35
C GLU A 99 -3.85 7.43 17.10
N TRP A 100 -2.98 6.46 16.79
CA TRP A 100 -3.21 5.51 15.72
C TRP A 100 -4.45 4.65 15.95
N ASN A 101 -4.64 4.14 17.16
CA ASN A 101 -5.82 3.34 17.51
C ASN A 101 -7.12 4.13 17.31
N ARG A 102 -7.15 5.43 17.69
CA ARG A 102 -8.28 6.32 17.39
C ARG A 102 -8.53 6.48 15.90
N ILE A 103 -7.46 6.72 15.11
CA ILE A 103 -7.56 6.86 13.66
C ILE A 103 -8.12 5.58 13.01
N PHE A 104 -7.68 4.40 13.43
CA PHE A 104 -8.19 3.11 12.95
C PHE A 104 -9.66 2.92 13.33
N GLY A 105 -10.07 3.33 14.53
CA GLY A 105 -11.47 3.33 14.97
C GLY A 105 -12.35 4.21 14.09
N GLU A 106 -11.94 5.47 13.85
CA GLU A 106 -12.65 6.39 12.95
C GLU A 106 -12.76 5.82 11.52
N ALA A 107 -11.69 5.18 11.02
CA ALA A 107 -11.69 4.54 9.70
C ALA A 107 -12.71 3.37 9.62
N GLU A 108 -12.79 2.54 10.68
CA GLU A 108 -13.75 1.43 10.75
C GLU A 108 -15.20 1.95 10.82
N GLU A 109 -15.43 3.04 11.54
CA GLU A 109 -16.73 3.71 11.62
C GLU A 109 -17.17 4.28 10.27
N LEU A 110 -16.26 4.91 9.54
CA LEU A 110 -16.51 5.46 8.19
C LEU A 110 -16.68 4.39 7.12
N GLY A 111 -16.35 3.13 7.41
CA GLY A 111 -16.46 2.04 6.44
C GLY A 111 -15.26 1.93 5.49
N ILE A 112 -14.09 2.42 5.89
CA ILE A 112 -12.84 2.19 5.15
C ILE A 112 -12.53 0.69 5.20
N ALA A 113 -12.32 0.09 4.02
CA ALA A 113 -12.21 -1.36 3.89
C ALA A 113 -10.80 -1.87 4.23
N PHE A 114 -9.77 -1.12 3.85
CA PHE A 114 -8.38 -1.48 4.15
C PHE A 114 -7.48 -0.25 4.34
N ILE A 115 -6.39 -0.44 5.10
CA ILE A 115 -5.38 0.58 5.32
C ILE A 115 -4.01 -0.04 5.05
N LEU A 116 -3.30 0.45 4.04
CA LEU A 116 -1.93 0.04 3.74
C LEU A 116 -1.00 0.65 4.78
N LEU A 117 -0.40 -0.20 5.62
CA LEU A 117 0.59 0.22 6.60
C LEU A 117 1.97 0.25 5.95
N ALA A 118 2.61 1.40 5.99
CA ALA A 118 3.91 1.68 5.41
C ALA A 118 4.72 2.65 6.31
N GLY A 119 5.65 3.37 5.73
CA GLY A 119 6.50 4.37 6.39
C GLY A 119 7.97 4.02 6.19
N GLY A 120 8.76 3.97 7.26
CA GLY A 120 10.06 3.28 7.26
C GLY A 120 9.85 1.77 7.20
N GLU A 121 10.09 1.07 8.32
CA GLU A 121 9.75 -0.37 8.44
C GLU A 121 8.67 -0.56 9.51
N PRO A 122 7.44 -0.96 9.13
CA PRO A 122 6.34 -1.07 10.09
C PRO A 122 6.60 -2.03 11.27
N PHE A 123 7.36 -3.08 11.06
CA PHE A 123 7.72 -4.01 12.14
C PHE A 123 8.69 -3.44 13.19
N MET A 124 9.15 -2.20 13.03
CA MET A 124 9.81 -1.42 14.09
C MET A 124 8.79 -0.76 15.05
N ARG A 125 7.49 -0.82 14.75
CA ARG A 125 6.38 -0.31 15.58
C ARG A 125 5.34 -1.42 15.86
N PRO A 126 5.76 -2.56 16.47
CA PRO A 126 4.86 -3.70 16.71
C PRO A 126 3.64 -3.35 17.58
N GLU A 127 3.76 -2.33 18.44
CA GLU A 127 2.64 -1.82 19.24
C GLU A 127 1.54 -1.17 18.40
N VAL A 128 1.91 -0.48 17.31
CA VAL A 128 0.94 0.10 16.37
C VAL A 128 0.32 -0.98 15.49
N LEU A 129 1.12 -1.99 15.08
CA LEU A 129 0.58 -3.17 14.37
C LEU A 129 -0.43 -3.92 15.25
N SER A 130 -0.16 -4.08 16.55
CA SER A 130 -1.11 -4.70 17.49
C SER A 130 -2.40 -3.88 17.60
N ALA A 131 -2.30 -2.54 17.70
CA ALA A 131 -3.46 -1.67 17.68
C ALA A 131 -4.29 -1.83 16.40
N ALA A 132 -3.64 -1.85 15.21
CA ALA A 132 -4.30 -2.11 13.93
C ALA A 132 -5.01 -3.47 13.93
N GLY A 133 -4.35 -4.51 14.46
CA GLY A 133 -4.92 -5.86 14.61
C GLY A 133 -6.23 -5.89 15.41
N GLY A 134 -6.37 -4.97 16.39
CA GLY A 134 -7.57 -4.81 17.19
C GLY A 134 -8.82 -4.32 16.44
N HIS A 135 -8.68 -3.90 15.16
CA HIS A 135 -9.79 -3.45 14.30
C HIS A 135 -10.15 -4.49 13.23
N PRO A 136 -10.88 -5.57 13.56
CA PRO A 136 -11.15 -6.67 12.63
C PRO A 136 -12.09 -6.30 11.47
N GLY A 137 -12.63 -5.08 11.48
CA GLY A 137 -13.39 -4.51 10.38
C GLY A 137 -12.54 -4.07 9.20
N ILE A 138 -11.24 -3.89 9.40
CA ILE A 138 -10.30 -3.39 8.41
C ILE A 138 -9.28 -4.46 8.09
N LEU A 139 -8.91 -4.62 6.82
CA LEU A 139 -7.74 -5.37 6.39
C LEU A 139 -6.53 -4.42 6.36
N PHE A 140 -5.42 -4.85 6.92
CA PHE A 140 -4.17 -4.09 6.97
C PHE A 140 -3.07 -4.78 6.16
N PRO A 141 -2.90 -4.48 4.86
CA PRO A 141 -1.68 -4.83 4.13
C PRO A 141 -0.49 -4.09 4.76
N VAL A 142 0.51 -4.84 5.26
CA VAL A 142 1.70 -4.31 5.94
C VAL A 142 2.89 -4.42 5.01
N PHE A 143 3.28 -3.30 4.39
CA PHE A 143 4.43 -3.24 3.48
C PHE A 143 5.73 -3.30 4.28
N THR A 144 6.47 -4.37 4.13
CA THR A 144 7.65 -4.65 4.92
C THR A 144 8.82 -5.11 4.06
N ASN A 145 10.02 -4.77 4.51
CA ASN A 145 11.25 -5.29 3.89
C ASN A 145 11.53 -6.76 4.25
N GLY A 146 10.74 -7.36 5.13
CA GLY A 146 10.79 -8.77 5.48
C GLY A 146 11.98 -9.20 6.33
N THR A 147 12.86 -8.28 6.76
CA THR A 147 14.12 -8.64 7.45
C THR A 147 13.98 -8.74 8.97
N LEU A 148 12.86 -8.30 9.54
CA LEU A 148 12.60 -8.28 10.98
C LEU A 148 11.67 -9.41 11.45
N PHE A 149 11.49 -10.46 10.65
CA PHE A 149 10.62 -11.58 11.01
C PHE A 149 11.30 -12.47 12.05
N THR A 150 10.85 -12.33 13.28
CA THR A 150 11.21 -13.15 14.44
C THR A 150 10.00 -13.98 14.85
N GLU A 151 10.15 -14.91 15.78
CA GLU A 151 9.02 -15.65 16.38
C GLU A 151 7.96 -14.69 16.94
N LYS A 152 8.38 -13.59 17.59
CA LYS A 152 7.49 -12.58 18.14
C LYS A 152 6.64 -11.90 17.07
N ASN A 153 7.26 -11.45 15.97
CA ASN A 153 6.55 -10.77 14.89
C ASN A 153 5.64 -11.75 14.12
N THR A 154 6.04 -13.01 14.01
CA THR A 154 5.19 -14.04 13.40
C THR A 154 3.99 -14.36 14.29
N ALA A 155 4.16 -14.43 15.61
CA ALA A 155 3.07 -14.62 16.55
C ALA A 155 2.01 -13.50 16.47
N LEU A 156 2.44 -12.26 16.24
CA LEU A 156 1.54 -11.13 16.01
C LEU A 156 0.62 -11.35 14.79
N LEU A 157 1.17 -11.87 13.69
CA LEU A 157 0.39 -12.18 12.49
C LEU A 157 -0.54 -13.39 12.67
N GLU A 158 -0.17 -14.34 13.53
CA GLU A 158 -1.03 -15.48 13.91
C GLU A 158 -2.18 -15.02 14.83
N GLU A 159 -1.93 -14.01 15.67
CA GLU A 159 -2.94 -13.43 16.56
C GLU A 159 -3.95 -12.56 15.81
N TYR A 160 -3.46 -11.73 14.89
CA TYR A 160 -4.24 -10.75 14.14
C TYR A 160 -4.28 -11.07 12.64
N PRO A 161 -5.22 -11.91 12.18
CA PRO A 161 -5.28 -12.35 10.78
C PRO A 161 -5.71 -11.27 9.78
N ASN A 162 -6.08 -10.09 10.25
CA ASN A 162 -6.31 -8.89 9.44
C ASN A 162 -5.02 -8.12 9.11
N LEU A 163 -3.87 -8.49 9.69
CA LEU A 163 -2.56 -8.02 9.29
C LEU A 163 -2.01 -8.92 8.17
N LEU A 164 -1.89 -8.38 6.95
CA LEU A 164 -1.42 -9.12 5.79
C LEU A 164 -0.02 -8.62 5.38
N PRO A 165 1.07 -9.36 5.67
CA PRO A 165 2.40 -8.92 5.26
C PRO A 165 2.53 -8.89 3.74
N ILE A 166 3.09 -7.79 3.23
CA ILE A 166 3.41 -7.56 1.82
C ILE A 166 4.94 -7.38 1.74
N LEU A 167 5.63 -8.43 1.33
CA LEU A 167 7.08 -8.49 1.32
C LEU A 167 7.65 -7.75 0.11
N SER A 168 8.58 -6.83 0.34
CA SER A 168 9.16 -6.03 -0.73
C SER A 168 10.33 -6.74 -1.39
N ILE A 169 10.19 -7.11 -2.67
CA ILE A 169 11.17 -7.82 -3.50
C ILE A 169 11.31 -7.10 -4.86
N GLU A 170 12.49 -7.18 -5.51
CA GLU A 170 12.75 -6.40 -6.74
C GLU A 170 13.09 -7.26 -7.97
N GLY A 171 12.93 -8.56 -7.87
CA GLY A 171 13.35 -9.57 -8.85
C GLY A 171 14.19 -10.65 -8.22
N ASP A 172 15.24 -11.10 -8.91
CA ASP A 172 16.20 -12.07 -8.41
C ASP A 172 17.07 -11.54 -7.24
N ARG A 173 17.97 -12.39 -6.76
CA ARG A 173 18.92 -12.02 -5.70
C ARG A 173 19.71 -10.76 -6.04
N ARG A 174 20.24 -10.69 -7.26
CA ARG A 174 21.09 -9.59 -7.66
C ARG A 174 20.35 -8.26 -7.61
N ARG A 175 19.13 -8.19 -8.18
CA ARG A 175 18.33 -6.96 -8.22
C ARG A 175 17.81 -6.57 -6.84
N THR A 176 17.36 -7.55 -6.06
CA THR A 176 16.87 -7.30 -4.72
C THR A 176 17.98 -6.78 -3.81
N ASP A 177 19.14 -7.44 -3.80
CA ASP A 177 20.28 -7.02 -2.98
C ASP A 177 20.90 -5.70 -3.46
N GLU A 178 20.95 -5.47 -4.79
CA GLU A 178 21.45 -4.20 -5.35
C GLU A 178 20.64 -2.99 -4.88
N ARG A 179 19.31 -3.11 -4.81
CA ARG A 179 18.44 -2.03 -4.36
C ARG A 179 18.33 -1.94 -2.85
N ARG A 180 18.21 -3.08 -2.16
CA ARG A 180 17.82 -3.13 -0.74
C ARG A 180 18.97 -3.40 0.23
N GLY A 181 20.10 -3.87 -0.28
CA GLY A 181 21.28 -4.21 0.49
C GLY A 181 21.59 -5.71 0.46
N ASN A 182 22.87 -6.06 0.60
CA ASN A 182 23.35 -7.41 0.50
C ASN A 182 22.69 -8.35 1.54
N GLY A 183 22.26 -9.53 1.09
CA GLY A 183 21.65 -10.56 1.92
C GLY A 183 20.17 -10.33 2.24
N VAL A 184 19.54 -9.27 1.71
CA VAL A 184 18.09 -9.04 1.89
C VAL A 184 17.28 -10.10 1.17
N TYR A 185 17.70 -10.53 -0.03
CA TYR A 185 17.01 -11.60 -0.77
C TYR A 185 16.92 -12.90 0.03
N ASP A 186 18.00 -13.33 0.68
CA ASP A 186 18.01 -14.54 1.49
C ASP A 186 17.04 -14.44 2.67
N ARG A 187 17.06 -13.31 3.38
CA ARG A 187 16.12 -13.06 4.48
C ARG A 187 14.67 -13.07 4.01
N LEU A 188 14.38 -12.52 2.84
CA LEU A 188 13.05 -12.57 2.25
C LEU A 188 12.61 -13.99 1.94
N THR A 189 13.51 -14.79 1.35
CA THR A 189 13.25 -16.21 1.05
C THR A 189 12.96 -17.01 2.31
N ASP A 190 13.75 -16.82 3.37
CA ASP A 190 13.54 -17.44 4.68
C ASP A 190 12.20 -17.02 5.29
N THR A 191 11.86 -15.73 5.18
CA THR A 191 10.59 -15.18 5.66
C THR A 191 9.42 -15.79 4.90
N MET A 192 9.47 -15.90 3.58
CA MET A 192 8.42 -16.55 2.78
C MET A 192 8.24 -18.01 3.20
N ALA A 193 9.34 -18.75 3.40
CA ALA A 193 9.30 -20.13 3.85
C ALA A 193 8.67 -20.27 5.25
N LEU A 194 9.00 -19.35 6.16
CA LEU A 194 8.41 -19.29 7.51
C LEU A 194 6.90 -19.01 7.46
N LEU A 195 6.47 -17.99 6.73
CA LEU A 195 5.06 -17.64 6.58
C LEU A 195 4.25 -18.79 5.96
N LYS A 196 4.79 -19.42 4.90
CA LYS A 196 4.19 -20.60 4.28
C LYS A 196 4.05 -21.77 5.25
N LYS A 197 5.12 -22.07 6.04
CA LYS A 197 5.12 -23.11 7.07
C LYS A 197 4.03 -22.89 8.12
N LYS A 198 3.85 -21.63 8.54
CA LYS A 198 2.84 -21.22 9.53
C LYS A 198 1.45 -20.98 8.94
N ALA A 199 1.30 -21.14 7.63
CA ALA A 199 0.08 -20.83 6.88
C ALA A 199 -0.45 -19.40 7.14
N VAL A 200 0.46 -18.44 7.33
CA VAL A 200 0.15 -17.01 7.35
C VAL A 200 0.07 -16.52 5.91
N PRO A 201 -1.07 -15.99 5.45
CA PRO A 201 -1.19 -15.43 4.11
C PRO A 201 -0.26 -14.23 3.93
N PHE A 202 0.34 -14.09 2.75
CA PHE A 202 1.20 -12.97 2.42
C PHE A 202 1.16 -12.63 0.94
N GLY A 203 1.54 -11.40 0.62
CA GLY A 203 1.79 -10.91 -0.72
C GLY A 203 3.21 -10.41 -0.87
N CYS A 204 3.55 -10.00 -2.10
CA CYS A 204 4.79 -9.29 -2.41
C CYS A 204 4.49 -7.93 -3.01
N SER A 205 5.37 -6.95 -2.79
CA SER A 205 5.40 -5.70 -3.55
C SER A 205 6.70 -5.60 -4.34
N VAL A 206 6.59 -5.08 -5.56
CA VAL A 206 7.72 -4.87 -6.47
C VAL A 206 7.71 -3.42 -6.90
N THR A 207 8.82 -2.72 -6.73
CA THR A 207 9.01 -1.43 -7.38
C THR A 207 9.50 -1.68 -8.80
N VAL A 208 8.64 -1.37 -9.77
CA VAL A 208 8.93 -1.62 -11.19
C VAL A 208 9.74 -0.47 -11.75
N GLN A 209 10.91 -0.80 -12.26
CA GLN A 209 11.85 0.10 -12.89
C GLN A 209 12.18 -0.41 -14.30
N ARG A 210 12.70 0.47 -15.16
CA ARG A 210 13.13 0.10 -16.52
C ARG A 210 14.08 -1.10 -16.55
N ASN A 211 14.92 -1.25 -15.54
CA ASN A 211 15.93 -2.29 -15.49
C ASN A 211 15.41 -3.65 -14.97
N ASN A 212 14.23 -3.73 -14.35
CA ASN A 212 13.69 -4.99 -13.82
C ASN A 212 12.34 -5.41 -14.42
N ILE A 213 11.67 -4.57 -15.20
CA ILE A 213 10.32 -4.80 -15.71
C ILE A 213 10.16 -6.15 -16.41
N SER A 214 11.08 -6.51 -17.31
CA SER A 214 11.01 -7.77 -18.07
C SER A 214 11.17 -9.01 -17.19
N GLU A 215 11.88 -8.90 -16.08
CA GLU A 215 12.07 -9.99 -15.16
C GLU A 215 10.85 -10.13 -14.22
N VAL A 216 10.43 -9.03 -13.59
CA VAL A 216 9.39 -9.09 -12.56
C VAL A 216 7.98 -9.34 -13.11
N LEU A 217 7.78 -9.15 -14.40
CA LEU A 217 6.56 -9.51 -15.12
C LEU A 217 6.66 -10.88 -15.83
N SER A 218 7.79 -11.59 -15.70
CA SER A 218 7.93 -12.91 -16.29
C SER A 218 7.11 -13.95 -15.55
N GLU A 219 6.64 -14.94 -16.30
CA GLU A 219 5.92 -16.11 -15.74
C GLU A 219 6.80 -16.90 -14.75
N ASP A 220 8.09 -16.96 -14.98
CA ASP A 220 9.04 -17.66 -14.10
C ASP A 220 9.14 -16.96 -12.73
N PHE A 221 9.25 -15.64 -12.72
CA PHE A 221 9.29 -14.89 -11.47
C PHE A 221 7.99 -15.04 -10.67
N VAL A 222 6.85 -14.86 -11.34
CA VAL A 222 5.53 -14.99 -10.71
C VAL A 222 5.27 -16.43 -10.27
N GLY A 223 5.65 -17.42 -11.09
CA GLY A 223 5.55 -18.84 -10.77
C GLY A 223 6.36 -19.21 -9.51
N ASN A 224 7.57 -18.68 -9.36
CA ASN A 224 8.42 -18.86 -8.16
C ASN A 224 7.78 -18.23 -6.92
N LEU A 225 7.19 -17.04 -7.04
CA LEU A 225 6.44 -16.41 -5.94
C LEU A 225 5.20 -17.24 -5.55
N SER A 226 4.43 -17.72 -6.54
CA SER A 226 3.28 -18.58 -6.29
C SER A 226 3.69 -19.87 -5.58
N GLN A 227 4.75 -20.53 -6.04
CA GLN A 227 5.30 -21.74 -5.40
C GLN A 227 5.78 -21.47 -3.97
N SER A 228 6.30 -20.28 -3.68
CA SER A 228 6.68 -19.85 -2.33
C SER A 228 5.49 -19.60 -1.42
N GLY A 229 4.25 -19.55 -1.96
CA GLY A 229 3.02 -19.34 -1.20
C GLY A 229 2.49 -17.91 -1.26
N CYS A 230 3.09 -17.04 -2.07
CA CYS A 230 2.60 -15.69 -2.30
C CYS A 230 1.20 -15.72 -2.92
N GLY A 231 0.26 -14.96 -2.37
CA GLY A 231 -1.13 -14.88 -2.85
C GLY A 231 -1.45 -13.61 -3.64
N ALA A 232 -0.59 -12.60 -3.57
CA ALA A 232 -0.80 -11.33 -4.24
C ALA A 232 0.53 -10.68 -4.64
N VAL A 233 0.58 -10.00 -5.78
CA VAL A 233 1.71 -9.16 -6.17
C VAL A 233 1.20 -7.74 -6.44
N ILE A 234 1.82 -6.77 -5.78
CA ILE A 234 1.53 -5.35 -5.95
C ILE A 234 2.71 -4.71 -6.66
N TYR A 235 2.51 -4.36 -7.91
CA TYR A 235 3.48 -3.65 -8.71
C TYR A 235 3.32 -2.15 -8.49
N VAL A 236 4.39 -1.48 -8.06
CA VAL A 236 4.41 -0.03 -7.86
C VAL A 236 5.42 0.56 -8.84
N GLU A 237 4.97 1.38 -9.77
CA GLU A 237 5.88 2.06 -10.67
C GLU A 237 6.85 2.96 -9.90
N TYR A 238 8.09 2.96 -10.33
CA TYR A 238 9.12 3.81 -9.73
C TYR A 238 8.82 5.28 -9.99
N VAL A 239 8.74 6.06 -8.93
CA VAL A 239 8.66 7.52 -8.98
C VAL A 239 10.04 8.08 -8.66
N PRO A 240 10.66 8.90 -9.53
CA PRO A 240 12.01 9.43 -9.37
C PRO A 240 12.02 10.58 -8.35
N ALA A 241 11.63 10.28 -7.11
CA ALA A 241 11.61 11.26 -6.02
C ALA A 241 13.01 11.73 -5.60
N GLU A 242 14.04 10.95 -5.90
CA GLU A 242 15.43 11.34 -5.76
C GLU A 242 15.94 11.88 -7.10
N GLY A 243 16.41 13.13 -7.13
CA GLY A 243 16.89 13.75 -8.35
C GLY A 243 18.03 12.97 -9.02
N GLY A 244 18.04 12.94 -10.36
CA GLY A 244 19.03 12.20 -11.15
C GLY A 244 18.73 10.72 -11.32
N THR A 245 17.48 10.30 -11.03
CA THR A 245 17.02 8.90 -11.19
C THR A 245 15.87 8.77 -12.19
N GLU A 246 15.62 9.78 -13.01
CA GLU A 246 14.52 9.85 -13.98
C GLU A 246 14.63 8.76 -15.05
N ASP A 247 15.85 8.33 -15.36
CA ASP A 247 16.15 7.25 -16.30
C ASP A 247 15.67 5.87 -15.83
N GLN A 248 15.41 5.71 -14.54
CA GLN A 248 14.89 4.47 -13.95
C GLN A 248 13.37 4.36 -14.08
N ALA A 249 12.65 5.46 -14.27
CA ALA A 249 11.22 5.48 -14.43
C ALA A 249 10.81 4.87 -15.79
N LEU A 250 9.63 4.25 -15.83
CA LEU A 250 9.08 3.65 -17.05
C LEU A 250 8.70 4.73 -18.06
N SER A 251 9.03 4.50 -19.32
CA SER A 251 8.48 5.25 -20.44
C SER A 251 7.02 4.86 -20.68
N GLU A 252 6.27 5.68 -21.43
CA GLU A 252 4.89 5.37 -21.83
C GLU A 252 4.78 4.02 -22.56
N LYS A 253 5.76 3.71 -23.41
CA LYS A 253 5.81 2.41 -24.11
C LYS A 253 5.98 1.25 -23.15
N GLU A 254 6.84 1.37 -22.14
CA GLU A 254 7.08 0.33 -21.15
C GLU A 254 5.87 0.15 -20.24
N ARG A 255 5.15 1.22 -19.89
CA ARG A 255 3.88 1.12 -19.13
C ARG A 255 2.81 0.34 -19.92
N ARG A 256 2.63 0.62 -21.21
CA ARG A 256 1.69 -0.14 -22.05
C ARG A 256 2.05 -1.63 -22.12
N LEU A 257 3.33 -1.96 -22.25
CA LEU A 257 3.78 -3.36 -22.20
C LEU A 257 3.50 -4.00 -20.83
N MET A 258 3.72 -3.25 -19.76
CA MET A 258 3.39 -3.71 -18.41
C MET A 258 1.91 -4.06 -18.26
N ASP A 259 0.99 -3.25 -18.82
CA ASP A 259 -0.44 -3.50 -18.78
C ASP A 259 -0.83 -4.77 -19.55
N GLU A 260 -0.20 -4.99 -20.71
CA GLU A 260 -0.39 -6.21 -21.52
C GLU A 260 0.11 -7.46 -20.77
N ASP A 261 1.33 -7.41 -20.22
CA ASP A 261 1.92 -8.49 -19.46
C ASP A 261 1.10 -8.80 -18.18
N LEU A 262 0.61 -7.77 -17.48
CA LEU A 262 -0.25 -7.95 -16.31
C LEU A 262 -1.58 -8.61 -16.67
N ALA A 263 -2.17 -8.26 -17.82
CA ALA A 263 -3.39 -8.92 -18.29
C ALA A 263 -3.15 -10.41 -18.51
N ALA A 264 -2.04 -10.78 -19.16
CA ALA A 264 -1.66 -12.17 -19.39
C ALA A 264 -1.37 -12.92 -18.06
N LEU A 265 -0.68 -12.29 -17.11
CA LEU A 265 -0.42 -12.87 -15.79
C LEU A 265 -1.72 -13.11 -15.00
N ARG A 266 -2.69 -12.21 -15.08
CA ARG A 266 -4.01 -12.35 -14.45
C ARG A 266 -4.78 -13.55 -14.98
N GLU A 267 -4.65 -13.83 -16.27
CA GLU A 267 -5.26 -15.01 -16.91
C GLU A 267 -4.52 -16.30 -16.53
N LYS A 268 -3.19 -16.27 -16.53
CA LYS A 268 -2.36 -17.44 -16.29
C LYS A 268 -2.32 -17.89 -14.83
N PHE A 269 -2.39 -16.93 -13.90
CA PHE A 269 -2.35 -17.19 -12.46
C PHE A 269 -3.65 -16.72 -11.78
N PRO A 270 -4.81 -17.33 -12.12
CA PRO A 270 -6.11 -16.86 -11.65
C PRO A 270 -6.31 -16.98 -10.13
N GLU A 271 -5.41 -17.71 -9.46
CA GLU A 271 -5.40 -17.85 -8.02
C GLU A 271 -4.62 -16.73 -7.29
N MET A 272 -3.88 -15.91 -8.01
CA MET A 272 -3.14 -14.77 -7.45
C MET A 272 -3.87 -13.46 -7.73
N ILE A 273 -3.61 -12.47 -6.90
CA ILE A 273 -4.08 -11.08 -7.09
C ILE A 273 -2.93 -10.26 -7.63
N PHE A 274 -3.16 -9.53 -8.70
CA PHE A 274 -2.20 -8.60 -9.28
C PHE A 274 -2.77 -7.18 -9.26
N LEU A 275 -2.08 -6.27 -8.59
CA LEU A 275 -2.39 -4.85 -8.56
C LEU A 275 -1.25 -4.04 -9.14
N SER A 276 -1.57 -2.98 -9.85
CA SER A 276 -0.60 -2.01 -10.39
C SER A 276 -0.94 -0.61 -9.92
N PHE A 277 0.03 0.09 -9.37
CA PHE A 277 -0.07 1.51 -9.02
C PHE A 277 0.98 2.30 -9.82
N PRO A 278 0.56 3.31 -10.59
CA PRO A 278 -0.80 3.83 -10.77
C PRO A 278 -1.58 3.18 -11.94
N GLY A 279 -1.06 2.15 -12.62
CA GLY A 279 -1.66 1.59 -13.84
C GLY A 279 -3.16 1.29 -13.67
N ASP A 280 -3.57 0.61 -12.61
CA ASP A 280 -4.98 0.30 -12.36
C ASP A 280 -5.84 1.55 -12.04
N GLU A 281 -5.24 2.69 -11.65
CA GLU A 281 -5.96 3.95 -11.41
C GLU A 281 -6.49 4.57 -12.70
N GLU A 282 -5.82 4.35 -13.83
CA GLU A 282 -6.26 4.85 -15.15
C GLU A 282 -7.63 4.26 -15.51
N ALA A 283 -7.87 2.98 -15.22
CA ALA A 283 -9.16 2.32 -15.40
C ALA A 283 -10.28 2.93 -14.54
N MET A 284 -9.92 3.59 -13.43
CA MET A 284 -10.85 4.29 -12.51
C MET A 284 -10.97 5.79 -12.80
N GLY A 285 -10.51 6.24 -13.95
CA GLY A 285 -10.61 7.64 -14.38
C GLY A 285 -9.51 8.54 -13.83
N GLY A 286 -8.30 8.01 -13.63
CA GLY A 286 -7.11 8.75 -13.22
C GLY A 286 -6.78 8.64 -11.74
N CYS A 287 -5.85 9.48 -11.29
CA CYS A 287 -5.28 9.42 -9.94
C CYS A 287 -6.32 9.41 -8.82
N LEU A 288 -6.20 8.46 -7.91
CA LEU A 288 -7.12 8.24 -6.77
C LEU A 288 -6.74 9.02 -5.50
N ALA A 289 -5.72 9.84 -5.54
CA ALA A 289 -5.25 10.64 -4.42
C ALA A 289 -6.27 11.64 -3.88
N SER A 290 -5.92 12.36 -2.83
CA SER A 290 -6.71 13.46 -2.22
C SER A 290 -8.09 13.02 -1.71
N GLY A 291 -8.22 11.78 -1.26
CA GLY A 291 -9.47 11.22 -0.75
C GLY A 291 -10.45 10.80 -1.85
N ARG A 292 -10.08 10.82 -3.13
CA ARG A 292 -10.92 10.32 -4.23
C ARG A 292 -11.07 8.79 -4.14
N GLY A 293 -10.00 8.05 -3.98
CA GLY A 293 -9.96 6.62 -3.67
C GLY A 293 -9.17 6.35 -2.39
N PHE A 294 -8.16 7.21 -2.11
CA PHE A 294 -7.35 7.17 -0.90
C PHE A 294 -6.75 8.53 -0.54
N PHE A 295 -6.19 8.63 0.65
CA PHE A 295 -5.20 9.62 1.03
C PHE A 295 -4.12 9.01 1.94
N HIS A 296 -3.03 9.72 2.14
CA HIS A 296 -1.90 9.29 2.96
C HIS A 296 -1.92 9.99 4.32
N ILE A 297 -1.60 9.26 5.36
CA ILE A 297 -1.36 9.78 6.70
C ILE A 297 0.10 9.49 7.03
N ASN A 298 0.92 10.53 7.20
CA ASN A 298 2.31 10.32 7.57
C ASN A 298 2.49 10.07 9.09
N ALA A 299 3.69 9.68 9.50
CA ALA A 299 3.98 9.33 10.90
C ALA A 299 3.75 10.48 11.89
N PHE A 300 3.72 11.72 11.40
CA PHE A 300 3.49 12.93 12.21
C PHE A 300 2.01 13.33 12.30
N GLY A 301 1.13 12.58 11.62
CA GLY A 301 -0.32 12.80 11.58
C GLY A 301 -0.79 13.76 10.49
N ALA A 302 0.08 14.25 9.62
CA ALA A 302 -0.34 15.07 8.50
C ALA A 302 -1.16 14.23 7.51
N ALA A 303 -2.34 14.75 7.10
CA ALA A 303 -3.16 14.18 6.05
C ALA A 303 -2.68 14.74 4.71
N GLU A 304 -2.08 13.89 3.90
CA GLU A 304 -1.44 14.22 2.63
C GLU A 304 -2.22 13.62 1.45
N PRO A 305 -2.28 14.26 0.28
CA PRO A 305 -2.94 13.71 -0.90
C PRO A 305 -2.45 12.30 -1.25
N CYS A 306 -1.13 12.09 -1.21
CA CYS A 306 -0.43 10.87 -1.64
C CYS A 306 0.95 10.80 -0.97
N PRO A 307 1.57 9.62 -0.81
CA PRO A 307 2.96 9.50 -0.34
C PRO A 307 3.99 10.30 -1.17
N PHE A 308 3.68 10.55 -2.44
CA PHE A 308 4.53 11.34 -3.35
C PHE A 308 4.16 12.84 -3.41
N SER A 309 3.20 13.28 -2.61
CA SER A 309 2.75 14.66 -2.52
C SER A 309 2.61 15.04 -1.05
N PRO A 310 3.72 15.34 -0.34
CA PRO A 310 3.76 15.53 1.10
C PRO A 310 3.28 16.92 1.53
N TYR A 311 2.12 17.35 1.05
CA TYR A 311 1.47 18.62 1.38
C TYR A 311 0.25 18.38 2.24
N SER A 312 0.03 19.21 3.25
CA SER A 312 -1.09 19.01 4.17
C SER A 312 -1.59 20.32 4.75
N ASP A 313 -2.91 20.44 4.90
CA ASP A 313 -3.57 21.52 5.62
C ASP A 313 -4.33 21.02 6.88
N ARG A 314 -4.26 19.71 7.17
CA ARG A 314 -4.86 19.09 8.36
C ARG A 314 -3.93 18.08 8.99
N ASN A 315 -3.90 18.08 10.33
CA ASN A 315 -3.15 17.10 11.10
C ASN A 315 -4.09 16.31 12.02
N LEU A 316 -4.03 15.00 11.94
CA LEU A 316 -4.91 14.07 12.67
C LEU A 316 -4.64 14.01 14.19
N LYS A 317 -3.63 14.70 14.70
CA LYS A 317 -3.52 14.95 16.15
C LYS A 317 -4.68 15.80 16.67
N ASN A 318 -5.14 16.74 15.84
CA ASN A 318 -6.11 17.76 16.21
C ASN A 318 -7.42 17.69 15.41
N HIS A 319 -7.49 16.83 14.39
CA HIS A 319 -8.64 16.69 13.49
C HIS A 319 -9.02 15.22 13.33
N SER A 320 -10.27 14.97 13.02
CA SER A 320 -10.78 13.65 12.64
C SER A 320 -10.45 13.31 11.19
N LEU A 321 -10.59 12.03 10.82
CA LEU A 321 -10.49 11.59 9.42
C LEU A 321 -11.52 12.29 8.53
N LYS A 322 -12.75 12.49 9.04
CA LYS A 322 -13.81 13.18 8.30
C LYS A 322 -13.46 14.64 8.01
N GLU A 323 -12.87 15.35 8.98
CA GLU A 323 -12.39 16.72 8.77
C GLU A 323 -11.23 16.79 7.78
N ALA A 324 -10.32 15.80 7.80
CA ALA A 324 -9.22 15.72 6.83
C ALA A 324 -9.73 15.47 5.41
N LEU A 325 -10.69 14.55 5.22
CA LEU A 325 -11.33 14.29 3.92
C LEU A 325 -12.04 15.51 3.33
N ASN A 326 -12.54 16.39 4.18
CA ASN A 326 -13.22 17.63 3.81
C ASN A 326 -12.32 18.86 3.93
N SER A 327 -11.00 18.68 3.95
CA SER A 327 -10.05 19.80 4.02
C SER A 327 -10.12 20.66 2.76
N PRO A 328 -9.85 21.98 2.88
CA PRO A 328 -9.77 22.86 1.72
C PRO A 328 -8.81 22.38 0.63
N LEU A 329 -7.64 21.82 1.03
CA LEU A 329 -6.67 21.25 0.10
C LEU A 329 -7.29 20.10 -0.70
N PHE A 330 -7.88 19.12 -0.02
CA PHE A 330 -8.44 17.93 -0.69
C PHE A 330 -9.64 18.28 -1.59
N ILE A 331 -10.50 19.17 -1.14
CA ILE A 331 -11.65 19.63 -1.96
C ILE A 331 -11.14 20.32 -3.24
N ARG A 332 -10.16 21.22 -3.12
CA ARG A 332 -9.62 21.94 -4.29
C ARG A 332 -8.90 20.99 -5.24
N LEU A 333 -8.12 20.02 -4.72
CA LEU A 333 -7.42 19.02 -5.54
C LEU A 333 -8.43 18.12 -6.30
N ARG A 334 -9.46 17.63 -5.63
CA ARG A 334 -10.54 16.82 -6.28
C ARG A 334 -11.29 17.58 -7.36
N ASN A 335 -11.44 18.90 -7.22
CA ASN A 335 -12.10 19.74 -8.19
C ASN A 335 -11.13 20.32 -9.25
N SER A 336 -9.86 19.99 -9.19
CA SER A 336 -8.86 20.43 -10.16
C SER A 336 -8.64 19.39 -11.26
N SER A 337 -8.12 19.81 -12.41
CA SER A 337 -7.69 18.92 -13.49
C SER A 337 -6.33 18.24 -13.22
N LEU A 338 -5.70 18.49 -12.07
CA LEU A 338 -4.37 17.94 -11.76
C LEU A 338 -4.35 16.40 -11.67
N GLN A 339 -5.48 15.81 -11.35
CA GLN A 339 -5.63 14.35 -11.25
C GLN A 339 -5.89 13.66 -12.60
N GLU A 340 -6.23 14.45 -13.64
CA GLU A 340 -6.46 13.98 -15.01
C GLU A 340 -5.19 14.04 -15.88
N ILE A 341 -4.10 14.61 -15.34
CA ILE A 341 -2.83 14.74 -16.06
C ILE A 341 -2.21 13.35 -16.23
N PRO A 342 -1.69 13.02 -17.43
CA PRO A 342 -0.97 11.78 -17.66
C PRO A 342 0.18 11.60 -16.65
N HIS A 343 0.31 10.40 -16.12
CA HIS A 343 1.35 10.09 -15.13
C HIS A 343 2.75 10.19 -15.77
N ASN A 344 3.56 11.12 -15.27
CA ASN A 344 4.99 11.15 -15.57
C ASN A 344 5.74 10.42 -14.46
N GLY A 345 6.32 9.24 -14.76
CA GLY A 345 7.08 8.48 -13.80
C GLY A 345 6.24 8.03 -12.58
N GLY A 346 5.07 7.43 -12.81
CA GLY A 346 4.30 6.74 -11.78
C GLY A 346 3.42 7.59 -10.85
N CYS A 347 3.31 8.91 -11.03
CA CYS A 347 2.46 9.74 -10.18
C CYS A 347 1.98 11.01 -10.90
N ALA A 348 0.67 11.29 -10.88
CA ALA A 348 0.09 12.50 -11.49
C ALA A 348 0.41 13.77 -10.68
N LEU A 349 0.55 13.67 -9.36
CA LEU A 349 0.82 14.83 -8.49
C LEU A 349 2.32 15.11 -8.32
N PHE A 350 3.18 14.13 -8.65
CA PHE A 350 4.63 14.32 -8.62
C PHE A 350 5.05 15.30 -9.73
N GLY A 351 5.87 16.29 -9.38
CA GLY A 351 6.25 17.37 -10.30
C GLY A 351 5.22 18.51 -10.44
N GLN A 352 4.16 18.51 -9.61
CA GLN A 352 3.13 19.55 -9.57
C GLN A 352 3.22 20.41 -8.30
N GLU A 353 4.38 20.45 -7.67
CA GLU A 353 4.59 21.13 -6.36
C GLU A 353 4.12 22.57 -6.38
N ASP A 354 4.48 23.35 -7.42
CA ASP A 354 4.12 24.76 -7.53
C ASP A 354 2.60 24.98 -7.59
N GLN A 355 1.88 24.09 -8.27
CA GLN A 355 0.43 24.18 -8.35
C GLN A 355 -0.23 23.81 -7.03
N ILE A 356 0.30 22.80 -6.32
CA ILE A 356 -0.19 22.39 -5.01
C ILE A 356 0.06 23.50 -3.97
N ARG A 357 1.25 24.14 -3.99
CA ARG A 357 1.58 25.28 -3.13
C ARG A 357 0.66 26.48 -3.37
N LYS A 358 0.32 26.77 -4.63
CA LYS A 358 -0.68 27.80 -4.96
C LYS A 358 -2.06 27.46 -4.39
N ILE A 359 -2.47 26.18 -4.45
CA ILE A 359 -3.72 25.70 -3.85
C ILE A 359 -3.70 25.89 -2.33
N LEU A 360 -2.56 25.69 -1.67
CA LEU A 360 -2.38 25.95 -0.23
C LEU A 360 -2.37 27.44 0.12
N GLY A 361 -2.23 28.33 -0.86
CA GLY A 361 -2.11 29.78 -0.65
C GLY A 361 -0.68 30.22 -0.29
N GLU A 362 0.31 29.34 -0.51
CA GLU A 362 1.71 29.69 -0.36
C GLU A 362 2.18 30.55 -1.55
N LYS A 363 3.06 31.54 -1.27
CA LYS A 363 3.74 32.26 -2.36
C LYS A 363 4.82 31.35 -2.94
N VAL A 364 4.69 31.03 -4.21
CA VAL A 364 5.68 30.29 -5.00
C VAL A 364 6.75 31.26 -5.50
#